data_d51c1bab48e3c9e86184f95c104aa5be
#
_entry.id   d51c1bab48e3c9e86184f95c104aa5be
#
_cell.length_a   1.000
_cell.length_b   1.000
_cell.length_c   1.000
_cell.angle_alpha   90.00
_cell.angle_beta   90.00
_cell.angle_gamma   90.00
#
_symmetry.space_group_name_H-M   'P 1'
#
loop_
_entity.id
_entity.type
_entity.pdbx_description
1 polymer ?
#
loop_
_entity_poly.entity_id
_entity_poly.type
_entity_poly.pdbx_seq_one_letter_code
_entity_poly.pdbx_strand_id
1 'polypeptide(L)'
;MGSEASQGLFGANVLATRSSLEQGGDYDRLIEELGVGSFRYPGGSLTERYFDITDPNASVVTDRDTGELREFIPLNEALEYAGDEGLSVTIVIPTRNVLSETTDANGDRFAAIDEDALRGFVRDVVTGVHGDAEIEAFELGNEYWGSGQMSSVEYGRLASEMAVIVNDELSLQNSDAEIIVQSGTNFDFARLSNDYSADMSSADILADLNVTYDLSLGEDSLYSSGAINWTHVANEMILSEFDTEAERAAVDQVAVHVYSRGQVNEGQRTFFLNNTDETWGEQIPDAQIAVTEWNTAGNTDSLDRSSDYGLFQSHEMINIMEEFMRYDVEQAHVWPLIQNTPNTLSVDDGQADLTPGGAMFNMMQDAMPGKVALDLTPESGAATEVQEDGISLHGFWEPNELLFYIAATGEDGADTEVDFSGLVTDAGRVEISVLGVADGAPIGNSSSDAVVEDIDPALFLDGTTLSVQMDQGEVMQVRMFGFTPSQDFQDVISDEAPDALPDPMIDDFTDQTAPVETAPVETAPVEEAPVETTPVEAAVVEDAPVEDALIEAAPEPAGIDFPTLAATSGVEETLAFEDARAAEDSDTDEGDDDSGGVADLMMFLPFLGILAMFM
;
A
#
# COMPACT_ATOMS: atom_id res chain seq x y z
N MET A 1 -4.18 -13.29 -17.82
CA MET A 1 -3.53 -11.97 -17.59
C MET A 1 -4.29 -11.27 -16.46
N GLY A 2 -3.62 -10.44 -15.67
CA GLY A 2 -4.26 -9.62 -14.64
C GLY A 2 -4.99 -8.41 -15.22
N SER A 3 -5.46 -7.51 -14.35
CA SER A 3 -6.00 -6.21 -14.75
C SER A 3 -4.90 -5.28 -15.27
N GLU A 4 -5.31 -4.15 -15.84
CA GLU A 4 -4.40 -3.07 -16.24
C GLU A 4 -3.91 -2.33 -14.99
N ALA A 5 -2.61 -2.09 -14.88
CA ALA A 5 -2.08 -1.27 -13.80
C ALA A 5 -2.60 0.17 -13.93
N SER A 6 -3.42 0.59 -12.98
CA SER A 6 -3.92 1.97 -12.90
C SER A 6 -2.88 2.90 -12.24
N GLN A 7 -3.06 4.21 -12.38
CA GLN A 7 -2.31 5.19 -11.59
C GLN A 7 -2.67 5.11 -10.10
N GLY A 8 -3.87 4.64 -9.77
CA GLY A 8 -4.35 4.42 -8.40
C GLY A 8 -3.49 3.45 -7.59
N LEU A 9 -2.72 2.54 -8.25
CA LEU A 9 -1.80 1.63 -7.56
C LEU A 9 -0.55 2.34 -6.97
N PHE A 10 -0.31 3.61 -7.31
CA PHE A 10 0.86 4.37 -6.90
C PHE A 10 0.51 5.54 -5.98
N GLY A 11 -0.37 5.29 -5.03
CA GLY A 11 -0.69 6.20 -3.93
C GLY A 11 0.27 6.07 -2.75
N ALA A 12 0.15 6.99 -1.78
CA ALA A 12 0.97 7.03 -0.58
C ALA A 12 0.17 7.39 0.68
N ASN A 13 0.65 6.99 1.84
CA ASN A 13 0.10 7.41 3.13
C ASN A 13 0.75 8.71 3.62
N VAL A 14 -0.06 9.68 4.02
CA VAL A 14 0.37 10.88 4.77
C VAL A 14 0.38 10.55 6.26
N LEU A 15 1.46 10.90 6.94
CA LEU A 15 1.54 10.80 8.40
C LEU A 15 1.26 12.18 9.02
N ALA A 16 0.01 12.46 9.32
CA ALA A 16 -0.45 13.80 9.73
C ALA A 16 0.19 14.37 11.01
N THR A 17 0.90 13.55 11.80
CA THR A 17 1.71 14.00 12.95
C THR A 17 3.18 14.19 12.64
N ARG A 18 3.66 13.85 11.43
CA ARG A 18 5.07 13.81 11.07
C ARG A 18 5.38 14.44 9.72
N SER A 19 4.55 14.16 8.70
CA SER A 19 4.76 14.70 7.36
C SER A 19 4.64 16.22 7.37
N SER A 20 5.41 16.90 6.53
CA SER A 20 5.27 18.32 6.26
C SER A 20 4.87 18.50 4.81
N LEU A 21 3.69 19.07 4.58
CA LEU A 21 3.18 19.40 3.24
C LEU A 21 3.61 20.80 2.79
N GLU A 22 4.66 21.40 3.43
CA GLU A 22 5.21 22.68 3.01
C GLU A 22 5.85 22.55 1.63
N GLN A 23 5.58 23.50 0.76
CA GLN A 23 6.14 23.54 -0.60
C GLN A 23 7.68 23.54 -0.56
N GLY A 24 8.32 22.60 -1.26
CA GLY A 24 9.76 22.37 -1.25
C GLY A 24 10.26 21.64 0.00
N GLY A 25 9.36 21.16 0.85
CA GLY A 25 9.68 20.26 1.96
C GLY A 25 10.05 18.86 1.49
N ASP A 26 10.44 17.98 2.41
CA ASP A 26 10.89 16.64 2.06
C ASP A 26 9.75 15.78 1.51
N TYR A 27 8.54 15.88 2.08
CA TYR A 27 7.39 15.15 1.61
C TYR A 27 6.92 15.62 0.23
N ASP A 28 6.87 16.93 0.00
CA ASP A 28 6.52 17.55 -1.29
C ASP A 28 7.47 17.08 -2.41
N ARG A 29 8.78 17.14 -2.16
CA ARG A 29 9.77 16.62 -3.13
C ARG A 29 9.63 15.14 -3.40
N LEU A 30 9.29 14.32 -2.39
CA LEU A 30 9.09 12.89 -2.57
C LEU A 30 7.83 12.57 -3.36
N ILE A 31 6.74 13.26 -3.13
CA ILE A 31 5.50 13.14 -3.91
C ILE A 31 5.80 13.40 -5.40
N GLU A 32 6.52 14.51 -5.69
CA GLU A 32 6.92 14.86 -7.07
C GLU A 32 7.90 13.83 -7.66
N GLU A 33 8.95 13.45 -6.92
CA GLU A 33 9.99 12.53 -7.42
C GLU A 33 9.47 11.11 -7.63
N LEU A 34 8.62 10.60 -6.74
CA LEU A 34 8.03 9.27 -6.83
C LEU A 34 6.83 9.21 -7.80
N GLY A 35 6.31 10.36 -8.25
CA GLY A 35 5.15 10.43 -9.14
C GLY A 35 3.86 9.93 -8.47
N VAL A 36 3.71 10.16 -7.15
CA VAL A 36 2.53 9.77 -6.40
C VAL A 36 1.30 10.49 -6.95
N GLY A 37 0.24 9.75 -7.28
CA GLY A 37 -1.01 10.29 -7.85
C GLY A 37 -2.11 10.53 -6.83
N SER A 38 -2.06 9.87 -5.68
CA SER A 38 -3.06 9.98 -4.61
C SER A 38 -2.42 9.85 -3.23
N PHE A 39 -3.09 10.35 -2.20
CA PHE A 39 -2.68 10.05 -0.83
C PHE A 39 -3.84 9.73 0.09
N ARG A 40 -3.56 8.90 1.10
CA ARG A 40 -4.47 8.50 2.16
C ARG A 40 -4.21 9.33 3.41
N TYR A 41 -5.23 10.00 3.93
CA TYR A 41 -5.17 10.94 5.06
C TYR A 41 -6.15 10.52 6.18
N PRO A 42 -5.77 10.65 7.46
CA PRO A 42 -4.53 11.18 8.03
C PRO A 42 -3.40 10.16 8.18
N GLY A 43 -3.59 8.94 7.69
CA GLY A 43 -2.65 7.84 7.66
C GLY A 43 -2.69 6.95 8.90
N GLY A 44 -2.87 5.65 8.68
CA GLY A 44 -2.78 4.58 9.67
C GLY A 44 -3.56 4.80 10.97
N SER A 45 -2.98 4.35 12.06
CA SER A 45 -3.55 4.46 13.41
C SER A 45 -3.78 5.91 13.87
N LEU A 46 -3.19 6.91 13.20
CA LEU A 46 -3.40 8.33 13.50
C LEU A 46 -4.87 8.72 13.36
N THR A 47 -5.61 8.06 12.46
CA THR A 47 -7.06 8.23 12.29
C THR A 47 -7.79 7.98 13.60
N GLU A 48 -7.61 6.81 14.18
CA GLU A 48 -8.35 6.38 15.37
C GLU A 48 -7.89 7.09 16.63
N ARG A 49 -6.60 7.49 16.69
CA ARG A 49 -6.02 8.13 17.86
C ARG A 49 -6.25 9.63 17.94
N TYR A 50 -6.30 10.32 16.81
CA TYR A 50 -6.23 11.79 16.77
C TYR A 50 -7.34 12.46 16.00
N PHE A 51 -7.78 11.91 14.86
CA PHE A 51 -8.66 12.61 13.95
C PHE A 51 -10.08 12.75 14.49
N ASP A 52 -10.67 13.96 14.36
CA ASP A 52 -12.03 14.27 14.80
C ASP A 52 -12.80 14.97 13.68
N ILE A 53 -13.80 14.27 13.12
CA ILE A 53 -14.63 14.81 12.03
C ILE A 53 -15.45 16.03 12.44
N THR A 54 -15.61 16.31 13.74
CA THR A 54 -16.33 17.51 14.23
C THR A 54 -15.42 18.74 14.36
N ASP A 55 -14.09 18.55 14.33
CA ASP A 55 -13.06 19.60 14.28
C ASP A 55 -11.89 19.19 13.37
N PRO A 56 -12.16 18.91 12.05
CA PRO A 56 -11.20 18.30 11.16
C PRO A 56 -10.01 19.21 10.80
N ASN A 57 -10.10 20.49 11.12
CA ASN A 57 -9.05 21.49 10.86
C ASN A 57 -8.23 21.83 12.11
N ALA A 58 -8.27 20.99 13.16
CA ALA A 58 -7.44 21.18 14.33
C ALA A 58 -5.95 20.94 13.99
N SER A 59 -5.08 21.94 14.22
CA SER A 59 -3.63 21.84 14.05
C SER A 59 -2.91 21.28 15.28
N VAL A 60 -3.61 21.11 16.39
CA VAL A 60 -3.14 20.45 17.61
C VAL A 60 -4.26 19.56 18.12
N VAL A 61 -3.97 18.28 18.24
CA VAL A 61 -4.92 17.25 18.63
C VAL A 61 -4.50 16.59 19.94
N THR A 62 -5.44 15.90 20.56
CA THR A 62 -5.16 15.14 21.79
C THR A 62 -5.13 13.66 21.46
N ASP A 63 -4.03 12.99 21.79
CA ASP A 63 -3.93 11.55 21.75
C ASP A 63 -4.97 10.91 22.68
N ARG A 64 -5.87 10.12 22.12
CA ARG A 64 -6.96 9.48 22.88
C ARG A 64 -6.48 8.43 23.88
N ASP A 65 -5.29 7.86 23.67
CA ASP A 65 -4.72 6.82 24.55
C ASP A 65 -3.91 7.42 25.70
N THR A 66 -3.12 8.45 25.43
CA THR A 66 -2.21 9.04 26.44
C THR A 66 -2.69 10.36 27.01
N GLY A 67 -3.57 11.07 26.31
CA GLY A 67 -4.01 12.43 26.65
C GLY A 67 -2.98 13.52 26.32
N GLU A 68 -1.91 13.18 25.61
CA GLU A 68 -0.89 14.14 25.18
C GLU A 68 -1.34 14.97 23.98
N LEU A 69 -0.82 16.19 23.87
CA LEU A 69 -1.06 17.04 22.71
C LEU A 69 -0.02 16.76 21.64
N ARG A 70 -0.46 16.70 20.38
CA ARG A 70 0.39 16.52 19.21
C ARG A 70 0.07 17.57 18.16
N GLU A 71 1.08 18.02 17.42
CA GLU A 71 0.88 18.75 16.18
C GLU A 71 0.26 17.81 15.15
N PHE A 72 -0.59 18.35 14.31
CA PHE A 72 -1.34 17.55 13.34
C PHE A 72 -1.61 18.39 12.09
N ILE A 73 -1.47 17.80 10.91
CA ILE A 73 -1.81 18.48 9.66
C ILE A 73 -3.34 18.61 9.60
N PRO A 74 -3.90 19.84 9.58
CA PRO A 74 -5.35 20.04 9.42
C PRO A 74 -5.86 19.50 8.08
N LEU A 75 -7.11 19.03 8.05
CA LEU A 75 -7.71 18.53 6.81
C LEU A 75 -7.69 19.57 5.68
N ASN A 76 -7.99 20.83 5.99
CA ASN A 76 -7.96 21.88 4.97
C ASN A 76 -6.56 22.11 4.39
N GLU A 77 -5.49 21.98 5.19
CA GLU A 77 -4.11 22.07 4.70
C GLU A 77 -3.77 20.89 3.78
N ALA A 78 -4.21 19.69 4.15
CA ALA A 78 -4.02 18.49 3.33
C ALA A 78 -4.76 18.58 1.98
N LEU A 79 -6.03 19.04 2.00
CA LEU A 79 -6.84 19.16 0.78
C LEU A 79 -6.40 20.35 -0.10
N GLU A 80 -5.96 21.47 0.49
CA GLU A 80 -5.37 22.56 -0.29
C GLU A 80 -4.09 22.11 -0.99
N TYR A 81 -3.21 21.40 -0.29
CA TYR A 81 -1.99 20.82 -0.87
C TYR A 81 -2.32 19.84 -2.01
N ALA A 82 -3.23 18.89 -1.78
CA ALA A 82 -3.62 17.93 -2.80
C ALA A 82 -4.19 18.62 -4.06
N GLY A 83 -5.04 19.62 -3.87
CA GLY A 83 -5.60 20.40 -4.97
C GLY A 83 -4.54 21.18 -5.76
N ASP A 84 -3.54 21.75 -5.07
CA ASP A 84 -2.45 22.48 -5.71
C ASP A 84 -1.52 21.55 -6.52
N GLU A 85 -1.28 20.32 -6.04
CA GLU A 85 -0.42 19.32 -6.69
C GLU A 85 -1.21 18.40 -7.65
N GLY A 86 -2.54 18.48 -7.69
CA GLY A 86 -3.40 17.68 -8.56
C GLY A 86 -3.52 16.21 -8.14
N LEU A 87 -3.45 15.96 -6.83
CA LEU A 87 -3.57 14.64 -6.23
C LEU A 87 -5.03 14.36 -5.85
N SER A 88 -5.45 13.09 -5.95
CA SER A 88 -6.68 12.62 -5.32
C SER A 88 -6.44 12.22 -3.86
N VAL A 89 -7.50 12.21 -3.04
CA VAL A 89 -7.40 11.95 -1.60
C VAL A 89 -8.40 10.90 -1.15
N THR A 90 -7.90 9.83 -0.52
CA THR A 90 -8.70 8.90 0.30
C THR A 90 -8.70 9.39 1.74
N ILE A 91 -9.89 9.70 2.29
CA ILE A 91 -10.03 10.20 3.66
C ILE A 91 -10.52 9.09 4.57
N VAL A 92 -9.76 8.78 5.63
CA VAL A 92 -10.14 7.77 6.61
C VAL A 92 -11.00 8.38 7.71
N ILE A 93 -12.23 7.90 7.85
CA ILE A 93 -13.18 8.34 8.89
C ILE A 93 -12.98 7.51 10.14
N PRO A 94 -12.70 8.10 11.32
CA PRO A 94 -12.46 7.35 12.55
C PRO A 94 -13.72 6.64 13.04
N THR A 95 -13.54 5.42 13.54
CA THR A 95 -14.62 4.52 13.98
C THR A 95 -14.61 4.25 15.49
N ARG A 96 -13.47 4.32 16.15
CA ARG A 96 -13.26 3.92 17.55
C ARG A 96 -14.24 4.55 18.55
N ASN A 97 -14.66 5.78 18.36
CA ASN A 97 -15.48 6.53 19.32
C ASN A 97 -16.98 6.54 18.97
N VAL A 98 -17.42 5.78 17.97
CA VAL A 98 -18.82 5.75 17.53
C VAL A 98 -19.52 4.43 17.88
N LEU A 99 -19.03 3.75 18.92
CA LEU A 99 -19.67 2.59 19.53
C LEU A 99 -20.35 2.99 20.88
N SER A 100 -21.47 2.34 21.17
CA SER A 100 -22.22 2.54 22.41
C SER A 100 -21.56 1.82 23.58
N GLU A 101 -21.93 2.21 24.81
CA GLU A 101 -21.56 1.46 26.03
C GLU A 101 -22.47 0.23 26.24
N THR A 102 -23.57 0.09 25.48
CA THR A 102 -24.48 -1.04 25.58
C THR A 102 -24.06 -2.16 24.65
N THR A 103 -24.19 -3.39 25.14
CA THR A 103 -23.81 -4.59 24.40
C THR A 103 -25.01 -5.51 24.20
N ASP A 104 -24.89 -6.40 23.22
CA ASP A 104 -25.80 -7.52 23.03
C ASP A 104 -25.56 -8.66 24.03
N ALA A 105 -26.16 -9.83 23.77
CA ALA A 105 -26.05 -11.00 24.65
C ALA A 105 -24.65 -11.65 24.59
N ASN A 106 -23.89 -11.41 23.53
CA ASN A 106 -22.55 -11.94 23.32
C ASN A 106 -21.48 -11.00 23.89
N GLY A 107 -21.85 -9.75 24.19
CA GLY A 107 -20.96 -8.73 24.73
C GLY A 107 -20.51 -7.71 23.69
N ASP A 108 -20.90 -7.86 22.42
CA ASP A 108 -20.56 -6.95 21.33
C ASP A 108 -21.38 -5.65 21.41
N ARG A 109 -20.69 -4.51 21.25
CA ARG A 109 -21.27 -3.17 21.31
C ARG A 109 -22.13 -2.87 20.08
N PHE A 110 -23.06 -1.95 20.22
CA PHE A 110 -23.84 -1.42 19.10
C PHE A 110 -23.23 -0.15 18.55
N ALA A 111 -23.53 0.19 17.31
CA ALA A 111 -23.19 1.48 16.72
C ALA A 111 -23.87 2.63 17.49
N ALA A 112 -23.21 3.78 17.58
CA ALA A 112 -23.70 5.01 18.19
C ALA A 112 -23.28 6.24 17.37
N ILE A 113 -23.59 6.19 16.08
CA ILE A 113 -23.19 7.18 15.09
C ILE A 113 -23.97 8.47 15.29
N ASP A 114 -23.27 9.61 15.30
CA ASP A 114 -23.91 10.93 15.11
C ASP A 114 -24.09 11.15 13.62
N GLU A 115 -25.26 10.74 13.10
CA GLU A 115 -25.60 10.80 11.69
C GLU A 115 -25.53 12.24 11.14
N ASP A 116 -25.97 13.24 11.91
CA ASP A 116 -25.92 14.63 11.48
C ASP A 116 -24.48 15.15 11.35
N ALA A 117 -23.59 14.74 12.26
CA ALA A 117 -22.16 15.08 12.21
C ALA A 117 -21.47 14.38 11.02
N LEU A 118 -21.71 13.08 10.80
CA LEU A 118 -21.13 12.33 9.70
C LEU A 118 -21.57 12.88 8.33
N ARG A 119 -22.88 13.10 8.13
CA ARG A 119 -23.40 13.73 6.89
C ARG A 119 -22.83 15.12 6.69
N GLY A 120 -22.72 15.89 7.79
CA GLY A 120 -22.13 17.24 7.75
C GLY A 120 -20.69 17.22 7.27
N PHE A 121 -19.89 16.32 7.81
CA PHE A 121 -18.49 16.15 7.44
C PHE A 121 -18.33 15.75 5.97
N VAL A 122 -18.99 14.68 5.52
CA VAL A 122 -18.93 14.21 4.12
C VAL A 122 -19.33 15.31 3.16
N ARG A 123 -20.46 15.99 3.40
CA ARG A 123 -20.91 17.10 2.57
C ARG A 123 -19.88 18.23 2.51
N ASP A 124 -19.34 18.65 3.66
CA ASP A 124 -18.42 19.78 3.72
C ASP A 124 -17.10 19.46 3.00
N VAL A 125 -16.67 18.18 3.02
CA VAL A 125 -15.52 17.70 2.24
C VAL A 125 -15.82 17.75 0.75
N VAL A 126 -16.84 17.05 0.26
CA VAL A 126 -17.09 16.92 -1.19
C VAL A 126 -17.61 18.21 -1.84
N THR A 127 -18.03 19.19 -1.04
CA THR A 127 -18.41 20.52 -1.56
C THR A 127 -17.29 21.55 -1.48
N GLY A 128 -16.06 21.13 -1.11
CA GLY A 128 -14.87 21.99 -1.10
C GLY A 128 -14.80 22.98 0.06
N VAL A 129 -15.52 22.74 1.17
CA VAL A 129 -15.44 23.63 2.36
C VAL A 129 -14.05 23.57 2.99
N HIS A 130 -13.37 22.44 2.87
CA HIS A 130 -12.03 22.19 3.43
C HIS A 130 -10.90 22.27 2.38
N GLY A 131 -11.21 22.45 1.09
CA GLY A 131 -10.24 22.50 -0.01
C GLY A 131 -10.84 21.93 -1.30
N ASP A 132 -10.23 22.22 -2.44
CA ASP A 132 -10.74 21.84 -3.77
C ASP A 132 -10.04 20.57 -4.34
N ALA A 133 -9.54 19.67 -3.48
CA ALA A 133 -8.96 18.40 -3.92
C ALA A 133 -10.04 17.46 -4.49
N GLU A 134 -9.63 16.59 -5.40
CA GLU A 134 -10.42 15.44 -5.82
C GLU A 134 -10.50 14.44 -4.66
N ILE A 135 -11.71 14.10 -4.22
CA ILE A 135 -11.93 13.07 -3.19
C ILE A 135 -12.19 11.75 -3.89
N GLU A 136 -11.24 10.84 -3.78
CA GLU A 136 -11.31 9.52 -4.38
C GLU A 136 -12.24 8.61 -3.57
N ALA A 137 -12.02 8.54 -2.25
CA ALA A 137 -12.80 7.68 -1.40
C ALA A 137 -12.92 8.17 0.06
N PHE A 138 -13.89 7.61 0.77
CA PHE A 138 -14.00 7.62 2.23
C PHE A 138 -13.80 6.21 2.76
N GLU A 139 -12.71 5.97 3.49
CA GLU A 139 -12.44 4.72 4.15
C GLU A 139 -13.02 4.73 5.57
N LEU A 140 -13.78 3.69 5.93
CA LEU A 140 -14.48 3.60 7.22
C LEU A 140 -13.61 2.89 8.26
N GLY A 141 -12.84 3.66 9.01
CA GLY A 141 -11.91 3.21 10.05
C GLY A 141 -10.54 2.82 9.53
N ASN A 142 -9.59 2.70 10.45
CA ASN A 142 -8.27 2.13 10.21
C ASN A 142 -8.05 0.99 11.20
N GLU A 143 -7.72 -0.21 10.69
CA GLU A 143 -7.40 -1.37 11.53
C GLU A 143 -8.35 -1.51 12.73
N TYR A 144 -9.63 -1.78 12.43
CA TYR A 144 -10.67 -1.90 13.47
C TYR A 144 -10.26 -2.85 14.60
N TRP A 145 -9.47 -3.87 14.28
CA TRP A 145 -8.94 -4.87 15.21
C TRP A 145 -7.84 -4.33 16.14
N GLY A 146 -7.07 -3.35 15.68
CA GLY A 146 -5.95 -2.71 16.38
C GLY A 146 -6.33 -1.35 16.94
N SER A 147 -6.08 -0.30 16.19
CA SER A 147 -6.33 1.09 16.61
C SER A 147 -7.82 1.40 16.82
N GLY A 148 -8.71 0.73 16.08
CA GLY A 148 -10.17 0.84 16.24
C GLY A 148 -10.71 0.17 17.51
N GLN A 149 -10.02 -0.83 18.06
CA GLN A 149 -10.38 -1.55 19.30
C GLN A 149 -11.78 -2.20 19.26
N MET A 150 -12.08 -2.94 18.18
CA MET A 150 -13.37 -3.58 17.92
C MET A 150 -13.24 -5.07 17.61
N SER A 151 -14.32 -5.81 17.89
CA SER A 151 -14.54 -7.14 17.30
C SER A 151 -15.03 -7.01 15.86
N SER A 152 -14.96 -8.11 15.08
CA SER A 152 -15.47 -8.14 13.70
C SER A 152 -16.97 -7.84 13.62
N VAL A 153 -17.77 -8.30 14.60
CA VAL A 153 -19.21 -8.00 14.68
C VAL A 153 -19.46 -6.53 14.97
N GLU A 154 -18.72 -5.94 15.90
CA GLU A 154 -18.83 -4.51 16.23
C GLU A 154 -18.51 -3.64 15.03
N TYR A 155 -17.43 -3.99 14.31
CA TYR A 155 -17.05 -3.29 13.09
C TYR A 155 -18.09 -3.45 11.99
N GLY A 156 -18.58 -4.67 11.73
CA GLY A 156 -19.61 -4.92 10.73
C GLY A 156 -20.88 -4.10 10.96
N ARG A 157 -21.39 -4.04 12.20
CA ARG A 157 -22.54 -3.20 12.59
C ARG A 157 -22.30 -1.72 12.32
N LEU A 158 -21.11 -1.27 12.64
CA LEU A 158 -20.76 0.14 12.47
C LEU A 158 -20.57 0.49 10.99
N ALA A 159 -19.82 -0.33 10.27
CA ALA A 159 -19.48 -0.09 8.86
C ALA A 159 -20.73 -0.13 7.96
N SER A 160 -21.65 -1.09 8.19
CA SER A 160 -22.90 -1.20 7.40
C SER A 160 -23.77 0.06 7.55
N GLU A 161 -23.96 0.56 8.78
CA GLU A 161 -24.72 1.80 9.02
C GLU A 161 -23.99 3.04 8.46
N MET A 162 -22.67 3.17 8.67
CA MET A 162 -21.89 4.30 8.17
C MET A 162 -21.85 4.34 6.64
N ALA A 163 -21.67 3.21 5.97
CA ALA A 163 -21.65 3.13 4.52
C ALA A 163 -22.94 3.69 3.90
N VAL A 164 -24.10 3.33 4.43
CA VAL A 164 -25.40 3.87 3.96
C VAL A 164 -25.50 5.38 4.20
N ILE A 165 -25.07 5.87 5.36
CA ILE A 165 -25.12 7.32 5.69
C ILE A 165 -24.22 8.12 4.73
N VAL A 166 -23.00 7.62 4.48
CA VAL A 166 -22.04 8.26 3.56
C VAL A 166 -22.56 8.21 2.13
N ASN A 167 -23.01 7.04 1.64
CA ASN A 167 -23.53 6.86 0.29
C ASN A 167 -24.76 7.75 0.00
N ASP A 168 -25.67 7.87 0.96
CA ASP A 168 -26.82 8.77 0.85
C ASP A 168 -26.38 10.23 0.68
N GLU A 169 -25.35 10.66 1.46
CA GLU A 169 -24.87 12.05 1.38
C GLU A 169 -24.11 12.30 0.08
N LEU A 170 -23.22 11.36 -0.36
CA LEU A 170 -22.54 11.43 -1.65
C LEU A 170 -23.53 11.54 -2.80
N SER A 171 -24.59 10.73 -2.79
CA SER A 171 -25.67 10.77 -3.78
C SER A 171 -26.39 12.12 -3.79
N LEU A 172 -26.64 12.73 -2.62
CA LEU A 172 -27.28 14.06 -2.51
C LEU A 172 -26.38 15.17 -3.08
N GLN A 173 -25.08 15.04 -2.96
CA GLN A 173 -24.11 16.00 -3.47
C GLN A 173 -23.72 15.73 -4.94
N ASN A 174 -24.13 14.60 -5.54
CA ASN A 174 -23.70 14.08 -6.84
C ASN A 174 -22.16 13.93 -6.89
N SER A 175 -21.57 13.38 -5.84
CA SER A 175 -20.16 13.04 -5.77
C SER A 175 -19.97 11.61 -6.28
N ASP A 176 -18.86 11.39 -6.99
CA ASP A 176 -18.41 10.09 -7.48
C ASP A 176 -17.38 9.46 -6.52
N ALA A 177 -17.16 10.05 -5.32
CA ALA A 177 -16.26 9.49 -4.31
C ALA A 177 -16.78 8.12 -3.82
N GLU A 178 -15.87 7.18 -3.61
CA GLU A 178 -16.17 5.81 -3.28
C GLU A 178 -16.16 5.55 -1.77
N ILE A 179 -16.69 4.40 -1.35
CA ILE A 179 -16.75 3.98 0.05
C ILE A 179 -15.97 2.70 0.24
N ILE A 180 -14.95 2.77 1.12
CA ILE A 180 -14.08 1.65 1.45
C ILE A 180 -14.42 1.15 2.85
N VAL A 181 -14.68 -0.16 2.97
CA VAL A 181 -14.81 -0.86 4.25
C VAL A 181 -13.62 -1.77 4.47
N GLN A 182 -13.35 -2.20 5.72
CA GLN A 182 -12.19 -3.02 6.01
C GLN A 182 -12.51 -4.51 5.95
N SER A 183 -11.59 -5.29 5.38
CA SER A 183 -11.58 -6.75 5.41
C SER A 183 -11.43 -7.29 6.83
N GLY A 184 -11.89 -8.49 7.05
CA GLY A 184 -11.84 -9.19 8.34
C GLY A 184 -10.44 -9.71 8.67
N THR A 185 -10.17 -9.81 9.98
CA THR A 185 -8.94 -10.38 10.51
C THR A 185 -9.18 -11.03 11.87
N ASN A 186 -8.24 -11.88 12.31
CA ASN A 186 -8.28 -12.53 13.63
C ASN A 186 -7.10 -12.06 14.50
N PHE A 187 -6.99 -10.76 14.68
CA PHE A 187 -5.88 -10.18 15.43
C PHE A 187 -6.37 -9.29 16.58
N ASP A 188 -5.55 -9.06 17.58
CA ASP A 188 -5.73 -8.17 18.74
C ASP A 188 -7.17 -8.16 19.30
N PHE A 189 -7.93 -7.08 19.16
CA PHE A 189 -9.32 -6.97 19.65
C PHE A 189 -10.31 -7.84 18.88
N ALA A 190 -10.00 -8.17 17.62
CA ALA A 190 -10.83 -9.07 16.80
C ALA A 190 -10.41 -10.55 16.88
N ARG A 191 -9.51 -10.92 17.82
CA ARG A 191 -8.95 -12.28 17.89
C ARG A 191 -9.93 -13.28 18.52
N LEU A 192 -10.86 -13.79 17.70
CA LEU A 192 -11.83 -14.83 18.09
C LEU A 192 -11.21 -16.17 18.47
N SER A 193 -10.09 -16.53 17.87
CA SER A 193 -9.41 -17.81 18.17
C SER A 193 -9.02 -17.96 19.65
N ASN A 194 -8.89 -16.87 20.40
CA ASN A 194 -8.61 -16.89 21.84
C ASN A 194 -9.78 -17.39 22.70
N ASP A 195 -11.01 -17.33 22.20
CA ASP A 195 -12.20 -17.72 22.93
C ASP A 195 -12.41 -19.25 22.94
N TYR A 196 -11.65 -19.95 22.11
CA TYR A 196 -11.77 -21.40 21.92
C TYR A 196 -10.57 -22.16 22.48
N SER A 197 -10.89 -23.27 23.16
CA SER A 197 -9.86 -24.16 23.68
C SER A 197 -9.18 -24.95 22.55
N ALA A 198 -7.88 -25.12 22.63
CA ALA A 198 -7.11 -25.95 21.68
C ALA A 198 -7.57 -27.44 21.60
N ASP A 199 -8.40 -27.89 22.55
CA ASP A 199 -8.96 -29.24 22.56
C ASP A 199 -10.27 -29.34 21.74
N MET A 200 -10.87 -28.23 21.33
CA MET A 200 -12.07 -28.24 20.51
C MET A 200 -11.72 -28.60 19.05
N SER A 201 -12.59 -29.36 18.41
CA SER A 201 -12.43 -29.62 16.98
C SER A 201 -12.89 -28.42 16.15
N SER A 202 -12.31 -28.21 14.96
CA SER A 202 -12.76 -27.17 14.04
C SER A 202 -14.27 -27.25 13.77
N ALA A 203 -14.81 -28.46 13.62
CA ALA A 203 -16.26 -28.67 13.42
C ALA A 203 -17.11 -28.20 14.61
N ASP A 204 -16.65 -28.44 15.85
CA ASP A 204 -17.37 -27.96 17.04
C ASP A 204 -17.30 -26.44 17.19
N ILE A 205 -16.16 -25.83 16.83
CA ILE A 205 -15.97 -24.38 16.85
C ILE A 205 -16.88 -23.72 15.80
N LEU A 206 -16.85 -24.20 14.54
CA LEU A 206 -17.74 -23.66 13.49
C LEU A 206 -19.21 -23.83 13.85
N ALA A 207 -19.59 -24.95 14.48
CA ALA A 207 -20.96 -25.14 14.93
C ALA A 207 -21.39 -24.16 16.04
N ASP A 208 -20.46 -23.80 16.95
CA ASP A 208 -20.69 -22.81 18.00
C ASP A 208 -20.80 -21.39 17.43
N LEU A 209 -19.88 -21.00 16.53
CA LEU A 209 -19.91 -19.72 15.81
C LEU A 209 -21.22 -19.55 15.01
N ASN A 210 -21.63 -20.59 14.27
CA ASN A 210 -22.87 -20.58 13.51
C ASN A 210 -24.11 -20.37 14.39
N VAL A 211 -24.11 -20.91 15.61
CA VAL A 211 -25.22 -20.73 16.56
C VAL A 211 -25.15 -19.37 17.25
N THR A 212 -23.96 -18.92 17.61
CA THR A 212 -23.75 -17.70 18.37
C THR A 212 -24.02 -16.44 17.56
N TYR A 213 -23.59 -16.44 16.29
CA TYR A 213 -23.64 -15.28 15.38
C TYR A 213 -24.59 -15.45 14.18
N ASP A 214 -25.37 -16.54 14.16
CA ASP A 214 -26.32 -16.87 13.07
C ASP A 214 -25.64 -16.97 11.69
N LEU A 215 -24.41 -17.54 11.66
CA LEU A 215 -23.62 -17.72 10.44
C LEU A 215 -23.90 -19.05 9.75
N SER A 216 -23.29 -19.24 8.58
CA SER A 216 -23.38 -20.47 7.79
C SER A 216 -22.01 -21.05 7.42
N LEU A 217 -21.04 -20.92 8.33
CA LEU A 217 -19.66 -21.38 8.14
C LEU A 217 -19.60 -22.88 7.85
N GLY A 218 -18.78 -23.28 6.87
CA GLY A 218 -18.66 -24.63 6.36
C GLY A 218 -17.23 -25.08 6.07
N GLU A 219 -17.07 -25.89 5.03
CA GLU A 219 -15.76 -26.39 4.59
C GLU A 219 -14.87 -25.27 4.04
N ASP A 220 -15.45 -24.24 3.48
CA ASP A 220 -14.84 -23.02 2.91
C ASP A 220 -14.12 -22.18 3.97
N SER A 221 -14.58 -22.29 5.23
CA SER A 221 -13.96 -21.65 6.40
C SER A 221 -12.78 -22.48 6.97
N LEU A 222 -12.32 -23.50 6.24
CA LEU A 222 -11.22 -24.37 6.66
C LEU A 222 -10.08 -24.37 5.65
N TYR A 223 -8.87 -24.29 6.12
CA TYR A 223 -7.70 -24.62 5.31
C TYR A 223 -7.70 -26.10 4.90
N SER A 224 -6.95 -26.46 3.88
CA SER A 224 -6.75 -27.86 3.44
C SER A 224 -6.24 -28.80 4.54
N SER A 225 -5.62 -28.26 5.58
CA SER A 225 -5.21 -28.99 6.78
C SER A 225 -6.37 -29.35 7.71
N GLY A 226 -7.54 -28.76 7.50
CA GLY A 226 -8.71 -28.85 8.39
C GLY A 226 -8.67 -27.87 9.57
N ALA A 227 -7.67 -26.99 9.65
CA ALA A 227 -7.67 -25.88 10.60
C ALA A 227 -8.62 -24.76 10.14
N ILE A 228 -9.12 -23.97 11.08
CA ILE A 228 -10.03 -22.86 10.76
C ILE A 228 -9.22 -21.73 10.10
N ASN A 229 -9.73 -21.21 9.00
CA ASN A 229 -9.31 -19.95 8.42
C ASN A 229 -10.05 -18.80 9.17
N TRP A 230 -9.40 -18.26 10.17
CA TRP A 230 -10.00 -17.24 11.03
C TRP A 230 -10.22 -15.90 10.34
N THR A 231 -9.44 -15.57 9.31
CA THR A 231 -9.64 -14.38 8.48
C THR A 231 -10.91 -14.52 7.65
N HIS A 232 -11.13 -15.68 7.04
CA HIS A 232 -12.39 -16.00 6.36
C HIS A 232 -13.59 -15.88 7.33
N VAL A 233 -13.47 -16.46 8.53
CA VAL A 233 -14.52 -16.36 9.57
C VAL A 233 -14.78 -14.90 9.95
N ALA A 234 -13.76 -14.09 10.11
CA ALA A 234 -13.89 -12.67 10.45
C ALA A 234 -14.59 -11.87 9.33
N ASN A 235 -14.28 -12.15 8.06
CA ASN A 235 -14.98 -11.59 6.92
C ASN A 235 -16.45 -11.95 6.92
N GLU A 236 -16.78 -13.23 7.12
CA GLU A 236 -18.18 -13.71 7.19
C GLU A 236 -18.95 -13.04 8.35
N MET A 237 -18.29 -12.78 9.47
CA MET A 237 -18.89 -12.07 10.60
C MET A 237 -19.20 -10.61 10.28
N ILE A 238 -18.28 -9.92 9.60
CA ILE A 238 -18.51 -8.54 9.15
C ILE A 238 -19.66 -8.52 8.14
N LEU A 239 -19.59 -9.37 7.10
CA LEU A 239 -20.59 -9.48 6.04
C LEU A 239 -21.99 -9.81 6.56
N SER A 240 -22.10 -10.59 7.66
CA SER A 240 -23.37 -10.93 8.27
C SER A 240 -24.13 -9.72 8.85
N GLU A 241 -23.45 -8.61 9.10
CA GLU A 241 -24.07 -7.37 9.58
C GLU A 241 -24.50 -6.43 8.43
N PHE A 242 -24.18 -6.78 7.15
CA PHE A 242 -24.67 -6.12 5.94
C PHE A 242 -25.96 -6.80 5.47
N ASP A 243 -27.04 -6.65 6.25
CA ASP A 243 -28.30 -7.39 6.10
C ASP A 243 -29.14 -6.98 4.90
N THR A 244 -29.03 -5.70 4.47
CA THR A 244 -29.89 -5.13 3.42
C THR A 244 -29.15 -4.93 2.10
N GLU A 245 -29.91 -4.91 1.00
CA GLU A 245 -29.38 -4.57 -0.33
C GLU A 245 -28.75 -3.15 -0.34
N ALA A 246 -29.30 -2.22 0.44
CA ALA A 246 -28.76 -0.85 0.50
C ALA A 246 -27.40 -0.79 1.19
N GLU A 247 -27.18 -1.58 2.25
CA GLU A 247 -25.89 -1.67 2.94
C GLU A 247 -24.83 -2.28 2.02
N ARG A 248 -25.15 -3.37 1.34
CA ARG A 248 -24.22 -4.01 0.40
C ARG A 248 -23.91 -3.14 -0.82
N ALA A 249 -24.92 -2.45 -1.36
CA ALA A 249 -24.75 -1.55 -2.50
C ALA A 249 -24.03 -0.23 -2.16
N ALA A 250 -23.80 0.03 -0.88
CA ALA A 250 -23.05 1.19 -0.43
C ALA A 250 -21.54 0.90 -0.26
N VAL A 251 -21.09 -0.32 -0.56
CA VAL A 251 -19.68 -0.72 -0.50
C VAL A 251 -19.13 -0.74 -1.92
N ASP A 252 -18.19 0.16 -2.21
CA ASP A 252 -17.51 0.21 -3.49
C ASP A 252 -16.19 -0.56 -3.45
N GLN A 253 -15.48 -0.52 -2.31
CA GLN A 253 -14.19 -1.19 -2.15
C GLN A 253 -14.03 -1.83 -0.76
N VAL A 254 -13.13 -2.83 -0.68
CA VAL A 254 -12.76 -3.49 0.58
C VAL A 254 -11.26 -3.34 0.81
N ALA A 255 -10.90 -2.69 1.92
CA ALA A 255 -9.50 -2.44 2.28
C ALA A 255 -8.83 -3.69 2.85
N VAL A 256 -7.62 -3.94 2.38
CA VAL A 256 -6.65 -4.87 2.96
C VAL A 256 -5.32 -4.17 3.16
N HIS A 257 -4.52 -4.63 4.16
CA HIS A 257 -3.15 -4.22 4.35
C HIS A 257 -2.20 -5.36 3.97
N VAL A 258 -1.21 -5.09 3.11
CA VAL A 258 -0.28 -6.09 2.60
C VAL A 258 1.15 -5.74 3.00
N TYR A 259 1.67 -6.45 4.01
CA TYR A 259 3.06 -6.33 4.45
C TYR A 259 3.79 -7.65 4.23
N SER A 260 4.58 -7.74 3.15
CA SER A 260 5.26 -8.97 2.77
C SER A 260 6.56 -9.19 3.54
N ARG A 261 6.85 -10.45 3.86
CA ARG A 261 8.15 -10.91 4.37
C ARG A 261 9.04 -11.50 3.27
N GLY A 262 8.71 -11.26 2.01
CA GLY A 262 9.44 -11.79 0.89
C GLY A 262 9.56 -13.31 0.93
N GLN A 263 10.74 -13.84 0.63
CA GLN A 263 10.98 -15.29 0.58
C GLN A 263 10.82 -16.01 1.93
N VAL A 264 10.78 -15.27 3.05
CA VAL A 264 10.55 -15.90 4.37
C VAL A 264 9.11 -16.39 4.50
N ASN A 265 8.15 -15.68 3.90
CA ASN A 265 6.74 -16.05 3.85
C ASN A 265 6.05 -15.44 2.62
N GLU A 266 6.23 -16.06 1.47
CA GLU A 266 5.67 -15.59 0.19
C GLU A 266 4.13 -15.54 0.20
N GLY A 267 3.48 -16.38 1.01
CA GLY A 267 2.01 -16.40 1.13
C GLY A 267 1.41 -15.10 1.66
N GLN A 268 2.20 -14.24 2.31
CA GLN A 268 1.69 -12.96 2.82
C GLN A 268 1.31 -11.97 1.72
N ARG A 269 1.89 -12.05 0.53
CA ARG A 269 1.53 -11.21 -0.61
C ARG A 269 0.05 -11.32 -0.98
N THR A 270 -0.49 -12.54 -0.90
CA THR A 270 -1.83 -12.88 -1.41
C THR A 270 -2.84 -13.24 -0.33
N PHE A 271 -2.40 -13.42 0.92
CA PHE A 271 -3.25 -13.98 1.98
C PHE A 271 -4.55 -13.19 2.19
N PHE A 272 -4.45 -11.88 2.37
CA PHE A 272 -5.62 -11.02 2.57
C PHE A 272 -6.39 -10.79 1.28
N LEU A 273 -5.70 -10.61 0.15
CA LEU A 273 -6.31 -10.48 -1.17
C LEU A 273 -7.22 -11.69 -1.46
N ASN A 274 -6.68 -12.90 -1.29
CA ASN A 274 -7.42 -14.14 -1.53
C ASN A 274 -8.61 -14.32 -0.58
N ASN A 275 -8.43 -14.04 0.72
CA ASN A 275 -9.57 -14.14 1.67
C ASN A 275 -10.66 -13.12 1.38
N THR A 276 -10.31 -11.92 0.91
CA THR A 276 -11.28 -10.89 0.54
C THR A 276 -12.02 -11.26 -0.73
N ASP A 277 -11.32 -11.73 -1.76
CA ASP A 277 -11.91 -12.20 -3.02
C ASP A 277 -12.87 -13.40 -2.78
N GLU A 278 -12.45 -14.39 -1.99
CA GLU A 278 -13.25 -15.56 -1.66
C GLU A 278 -14.48 -15.28 -0.77
N THR A 279 -14.55 -14.13 -0.09
CA THR A 279 -15.67 -13.78 0.81
C THR A 279 -16.48 -12.60 0.28
N TRP A 280 -15.88 -11.41 0.25
CA TRP A 280 -16.52 -10.18 -0.22
C TRP A 280 -16.85 -10.25 -1.71
N GLY A 281 -15.90 -10.71 -2.55
CA GLY A 281 -16.09 -10.87 -3.99
C GLY A 281 -17.22 -11.83 -4.35
N GLU A 282 -17.46 -12.90 -3.54
CA GLU A 282 -18.61 -13.78 -3.74
C GLU A 282 -19.96 -13.15 -3.33
N GLN A 283 -19.98 -12.31 -2.28
CA GLN A 283 -21.21 -11.76 -1.71
C GLN A 283 -21.56 -10.36 -2.22
N ILE A 284 -20.56 -9.55 -2.57
CA ILE A 284 -20.67 -8.20 -3.16
C ILE A 284 -19.78 -8.14 -4.41
N PRO A 285 -20.18 -8.78 -5.53
CA PRO A 285 -19.31 -8.94 -6.71
C PRO A 285 -18.89 -7.64 -7.41
N ASP A 286 -19.55 -6.54 -7.11
CA ASP A 286 -19.23 -5.22 -7.67
C ASP A 286 -18.21 -4.45 -6.79
N ALA A 287 -17.91 -4.94 -5.56
CA ALA A 287 -16.91 -4.34 -4.70
C ALA A 287 -15.49 -4.75 -5.16
N GLN A 288 -14.61 -3.77 -5.28
CA GLN A 288 -13.21 -3.97 -5.66
C GLN A 288 -12.31 -4.05 -4.41
N ILE A 289 -11.07 -4.47 -4.60
CA ILE A 289 -10.08 -4.50 -3.51
C ILE A 289 -9.29 -3.19 -3.52
N ALA A 290 -9.18 -2.55 -2.35
CA ALA A 290 -8.23 -1.47 -2.09
C ALA A 290 -7.11 -1.96 -1.17
N VAL A 291 -5.85 -1.65 -1.49
CA VAL A 291 -4.73 -1.94 -0.61
C VAL A 291 -4.25 -0.64 0.03
N THR A 292 -4.92 -0.23 1.10
CA THR A 292 -4.74 1.09 1.70
C THR A 292 -3.43 1.24 2.50
N GLU A 293 -2.72 0.13 2.75
CA GLU A 293 -1.34 0.10 3.24
C GLU A 293 -0.58 -1.08 2.64
N TRP A 294 0.61 -0.83 2.09
CA TRP A 294 1.45 -1.91 1.60
C TRP A 294 2.94 -1.59 1.62
N ASN A 295 3.75 -2.60 1.83
CA ASN A 295 5.21 -2.62 1.64
C ASN A 295 5.77 -4.03 1.99
N THR A 296 7.10 -4.14 2.07
CA THR A 296 7.73 -5.18 2.89
C THR A 296 7.52 -4.87 4.37
N ALA A 297 7.44 -5.90 5.22
CA ALA A 297 7.27 -5.72 6.66
C ALA A 297 8.45 -4.94 7.28
N GLY A 298 8.16 -3.86 7.99
CA GLY A 298 9.17 -2.91 8.47
C GLY A 298 9.87 -3.30 9.77
N ASN A 299 9.30 -4.19 10.56
CA ASN A 299 9.82 -4.55 11.87
C ASN A 299 9.51 -6.02 12.20
N THR A 300 10.32 -6.95 11.73
CA THR A 300 10.11 -8.37 11.97
C THR A 300 11.39 -9.07 12.42
N ASP A 301 11.25 -9.95 13.41
CA ASP A 301 12.34 -10.78 13.89
C ASP A 301 12.71 -11.91 12.90
N SER A 302 11.85 -12.16 11.90
CA SER A 302 12.08 -13.17 10.87
C SER A 302 12.80 -12.66 9.64
N LEU A 303 12.98 -11.32 9.50
CA LEU A 303 13.82 -10.70 8.49
C LEU A 303 15.18 -10.33 9.08
N ASP A 304 16.25 -10.52 8.31
CA ASP A 304 17.56 -9.98 8.64
C ASP A 304 17.65 -8.54 8.15
N ARG A 305 17.44 -7.57 9.06
CA ARG A 305 17.46 -6.13 8.76
C ARG A 305 18.74 -5.64 8.08
N SER A 306 19.79 -6.43 8.07
CA SER A 306 21.04 -6.11 7.37
C SER A 306 21.09 -6.67 5.94
N SER A 307 20.15 -7.52 5.54
CA SER A 307 20.22 -8.26 4.27
C SER A 307 18.91 -8.38 3.51
N ASP A 308 17.75 -8.04 4.11
CA ASP A 308 16.43 -8.30 3.50
C ASP A 308 15.73 -7.07 2.96
N TYR A 309 16.34 -5.90 3.08
CA TYR A 309 15.84 -4.63 2.56
C TYR A 309 16.70 -4.11 1.40
N GLY A 310 16.61 -2.87 1.06
CA GLY A 310 17.37 -2.33 -0.05
C GLY A 310 16.95 -2.94 -1.38
N LEU A 311 17.87 -3.56 -2.11
CA LEU A 311 17.57 -4.18 -3.42
C LEU A 311 16.65 -5.39 -3.31
N PHE A 312 16.65 -6.13 -2.19
CA PHE A 312 15.71 -7.23 -1.98
C PHE A 312 14.28 -6.71 -1.79
N GLN A 313 14.11 -5.57 -1.11
CA GLN A 313 12.82 -4.88 -1.05
C GLN A 313 12.36 -4.46 -2.45
N SER A 314 13.27 -3.94 -3.29
CA SER A 314 12.95 -3.54 -4.66
C SER A 314 12.37 -4.71 -5.48
N HIS A 315 12.95 -5.89 -5.39
CA HIS A 315 12.41 -7.09 -6.04
C HIS A 315 11.05 -7.49 -5.43
N GLU A 316 10.92 -7.46 -4.10
CA GLU A 316 9.67 -7.83 -3.44
C GLU A 316 8.51 -6.89 -3.80
N MET A 317 8.78 -5.60 -4.01
CA MET A 317 7.76 -4.64 -4.45
C MET A 317 7.20 -4.97 -5.84
N ILE A 318 8.01 -5.51 -6.76
CA ILE A 318 7.52 -6.00 -8.06
C ILE A 318 6.58 -7.18 -7.86
N ASN A 319 6.97 -8.15 -7.02
CA ASN A 319 6.14 -9.31 -6.70
C ASN A 319 4.78 -8.89 -6.12
N ILE A 320 4.77 -7.93 -5.18
CA ILE A 320 3.53 -7.42 -4.58
C ILE A 320 2.66 -6.73 -5.64
N MET A 321 3.25 -5.88 -6.48
CA MET A 321 2.52 -5.13 -7.50
C MET A 321 1.89 -6.06 -8.54
N GLU A 322 2.58 -7.15 -8.92
CA GLU A 322 2.04 -8.15 -9.85
C GLU A 322 0.82 -8.87 -9.25
N GLU A 323 0.84 -9.15 -7.94
CA GLU A 323 -0.32 -9.71 -7.24
C GLU A 323 -1.49 -8.71 -7.19
N PHE A 324 -1.23 -7.41 -6.99
CA PHE A 324 -2.29 -6.39 -7.04
C PHE A 324 -2.99 -6.39 -8.39
N MET A 325 -2.25 -6.45 -9.48
CA MET A 325 -2.81 -6.56 -10.83
C MET A 325 -3.58 -7.88 -11.04
N ARG A 326 -3.16 -8.97 -10.41
CA ARG A 326 -3.85 -10.28 -10.51
C ARG A 326 -5.18 -10.31 -9.77
N TYR A 327 -5.30 -9.58 -8.66
CA TYR A 327 -6.53 -9.48 -7.86
C TYR A 327 -7.39 -8.25 -8.22
N ASP A 328 -7.09 -7.57 -9.31
CA ASP A 328 -7.84 -6.38 -9.78
C ASP A 328 -7.97 -5.30 -8.70
N VAL A 329 -6.83 -5.01 -8.03
CA VAL A 329 -6.77 -3.97 -7.02
C VAL A 329 -6.97 -2.61 -7.67
N GLU A 330 -7.95 -1.84 -7.20
CA GLU A 330 -8.31 -0.55 -7.77
C GLU A 330 -7.32 0.55 -7.37
N GLN A 331 -6.99 0.61 -6.07
CA GLN A 331 -6.04 1.58 -5.54
C GLN A 331 -5.12 0.96 -4.49
N ALA A 332 -3.89 1.50 -4.39
CA ALA A 332 -2.93 1.06 -3.39
C ALA A 332 -2.10 2.23 -2.85
N HIS A 333 -1.90 2.29 -1.52
CA HIS A 333 -1.15 3.35 -0.86
C HIS A 333 0.06 2.77 -0.12
N VAL A 334 1.27 3.11 -0.58
CA VAL A 334 2.50 2.62 0.03
C VAL A 334 2.70 3.21 1.44
N TRP A 335 3.28 2.41 2.35
CA TRP A 335 3.63 2.78 3.72
C TRP A 335 5.06 2.34 4.05
N PRO A 336 5.92 3.23 4.60
CA PRO A 336 5.82 4.69 4.60
C PRO A 336 6.61 5.30 3.43
N LEU A 337 6.32 6.56 3.05
CA LEU A 337 7.18 7.31 2.14
C LEU A 337 8.50 7.70 2.82
N ILE A 338 8.40 8.31 4.01
CA ILE A 338 9.55 8.77 4.78
C ILE A 338 9.39 8.39 6.24
N GLN A 339 10.31 7.60 6.76
CA GLN A 339 10.31 7.13 8.15
C GLN A 339 11.67 6.52 8.51
N ASN A 340 11.95 6.32 9.81
CA ASN A 340 13.16 5.62 10.27
C ASN A 340 12.94 4.10 10.37
N THR A 341 12.24 3.50 9.41
CA THR A 341 12.03 2.06 9.32
C THR A 341 12.80 1.47 8.14
N PRO A 342 13.19 0.19 8.19
CA PRO A 342 14.00 -0.42 7.13
C PRO A 342 13.30 -0.48 5.77
N ASN A 343 11.97 -0.42 5.74
CA ASN A 343 11.14 -0.47 4.52
C ASN A 343 10.76 0.91 3.97
N THR A 344 11.29 1.99 4.54
CA THR A 344 11.01 3.35 4.06
C THR A 344 11.44 3.55 2.60
N LEU A 345 10.71 4.38 1.85
CA LEU A 345 11.08 4.71 0.47
C LEU A 345 12.11 5.86 0.39
N SER A 346 12.21 6.66 1.45
CA SER A 346 13.23 7.69 1.59
C SER A 346 13.74 7.74 3.02
N VAL A 347 15.00 8.12 3.18
CA VAL A 347 15.63 8.30 4.50
C VAL A 347 15.26 9.67 5.06
N ASP A 348 14.82 9.72 6.33
CA ASP A 348 14.53 10.97 7.04
C ASP A 348 15.82 11.64 7.53
N ASP A 349 16.57 12.23 6.61
CA ASP A 349 17.82 12.97 6.88
C ASP A 349 17.79 14.42 6.40
N GLY A 350 16.62 14.88 5.92
CA GLY A 350 16.42 16.22 5.36
C GLY A 350 16.96 16.39 3.93
N GLN A 351 17.36 15.30 3.25
CA GLN A 351 17.78 15.31 1.84
C GLN A 351 16.71 14.73 0.91
N ALA A 352 15.80 13.91 1.44
CA ALA A 352 14.80 13.15 0.68
C ALA A 352 15.42 12.21 -0.38
N ASP A 353 16.60 11.64 -0.07
CA ASP A 353 17.26 10.70 -0.95
C ASP A 353 16.48 9.38 -0.99
N LEU A 354 16.25 8.82 -2.20
CA LEU A 354 15.53 7.57 -2.36
C LEU A 354 16.35 6.37 -1.87
N THR A 355 15.70 5.49 -1.13
CA THR A 355 16.20 4.14 -0.88
C THR A 355 16.10 3.30 -2.17
N PRO A 356 16.73 2.11 -2.27
CA PRO A 356 16.50 1.23 -3.41
C PRO A 356 15.01 0.88 -3.60
N GLY A 357 14.24 0.68 -2.52
CA GLY A 357 12.78 0.52 -2.59
C GLY A 357 12.06 1.75 -3.16
N GLY A 358 12.49 2.96 -2.77
CA GLY A 358 11.96 4.20 -3.34
C GLY A 358 12.27 4.35 -4.82
N ALA A 359 13.49 4.07 -5.23
CA ALA A 359 13.88 4.10 -6.64
C ALA A 359 13.08 3.07 -7.46
N MET A 360 12.82 1.87 -6.90
CA MET A 360 11.99 0.87 -7.55
C MET A 360 10.54 1.32 -7.69
N PHE A 361 9.96 1.92 -6.65
CA PHE A 361 8.62 2.49 -6.71
C PHE A 361 8.52 3.53 -7.85
N ASN A 362 9.49 4.44 -7.95
CA ASN A 362 9.55 5.42 -9.02
C ASN A 362 9.65 4.75 -10.42
N MET A 363 10.51 3.73 -10.58
CA MET A 363 10.64 2.99 -11.84
C MET A 363 9.35 2.27 -12.24
N MET A 364 8.61 1.71 -11.27
CA MET A 364 7.31 1.07 -11.51
C MET A 364 6.26 2.11 -11.88
N GLN A 365 6.16 3.20 -11.13
CA GLN A 365 5.20 4.27 -11.38
C GLN A 365 5.37 4.91 -12.76
N ASP A 366 6.62 5.10 -13.23
CA ASP A 366 6.90 5.66 -14.59
C ASP A 366 6.54 4.69 -15.72
N ALA A 367 6.62 3.39 -15.47
CA ALA A 367 6.60 2.42 -16.56
C ALA A 367 5.39 1.46 -16.56
N MET A 368 4.77 1.16 -15.42
CA MET A 368 3.70 0.16 -15.36
C MET A 368 2.29 0.65 -15.73
N PRO A 369 1.88 1.90 -15.41
CA PRO A 369 0.52 2.34 -15.72
C PRO A 369 0.13 2.12 -17.18
N GLY A 370 -1.09 1.62 -17.41
CA GLY A 370 -1.60 1.25 -18.74
C GLY A 370 -1.21 -0.14 -19.22
N LYS A 371 -0.41 -0.90 -18.48
CA LYS A 371 0.04 -2.24 -18.86
C LYS A 371 -0.65 -3.33 -18.06
N VAL A 372 -0.81 -4.49 -18.68
CA VAL A 372 -1.28 -5.72 -18.02
C VAL A 372 -0.11 -6.68 -17.79
N ALA A 373 -0.15 -7.43 -16.67
CA ALA A 373 0.86 -8.43 -16.39
C ALA A 373 0.76 -9.61 -17.38
N LEU A 374 1.91 -10.06 -17.86
CA LEU A 374 2.04 -11.25 -18.70
C LEU A 374 2.16 -12.49 -17.81
N ASP A 375 1.32 -13.47 -18.03
CA ASP A 375 1.52 -14.80 -17.46
C ASP A 375 2.59 -15.53 -18.29
N LEU A 376 3.83 -15.49 -17.81
CA LEU A 376 4.98 -16.11 -18.48
C LEU A 376 5.07 -17.62 -18.20
N THR A 377 4.31 -18.14 -17.21
CA THR A 377 4.29 -19.55 -16.81
C THR A 377 2.89 -20.14 -16.72
N PRO A 378 2.06 -20.05 -17.78
CA PRO A 378 0.62 -20.38 -17.71
C PRO A 378 0.33 -21.83 -17.28
N GLU A 379 1.29 -22.75 -17.43
CA GLU A 379 1.12 -24.16 -17.04
C GLU A 379 1.36 -24.40 -15.54
N SER A 380 2.04 -23.49 -14.82
CA SER A 380 2.35 -23.65 -13.40
C SER A 380 1.20 -23.27 -12.47
N GLY A 381 0.36 -22.30 -12.88
CA GLY A 381 -0.84 -21.86 -12.16
C GLY A 381 -0.60 -21.18 -10.82
N ALA A 382 0.67 -20.96 -10.43
CA ALA A 382 1.02 -20.44 -9.11
C ALA A 382 1.77 -19.10 -9.16
N ALA A 383 2.47 -18.80 -10.24
CA ALA A 383 3.26 -17.58 -10.41
C ALA A 383 3.22 -17.15 -11.87
N THR A 384 3.28 -15.85 -12.13
CA THR A 384 3.33 -15.27 -13.47
C THR A 384 4.76 -15.05 -13.95
N GLU A 385 5.68 -14.85 -12.99
CA GLU A 385 7.10 -14.67 -13.25
C GLU A 385 7.84 -15.99 -13.57
N VAL A 386 8.96 -15.89 -14.27
CA VAL A 386 9.92 -16.99 -14.49
C VAL A 386 11.06 -16.88 -13.49
N GLN A 387 11.28 -17.92 -12.70
CA GLN A 387 12.42 -18.03 -11.78
C GLN A 387 13.37 -19.13 -12.26
N GLU A 388 14.44 -18.77 -12.95
CA GLU A 388 15.42 -19.69 -13.50
C GLU A 388 16.81 -19.04 -13.60
N ASP A 389 17.86 -19.84 -13.52
CA ASP A 389 19.26 -19.43 -13.74
C ASP A 389 19.73 -18.19 -12.93
N GLY A 390 19.20 -18.04 -11.70
CA GLY A 390 19.57 -16.94 -10.80
C GLY A 390 18.91 -15.61 -11.10
N ILE A 391 17.84 -15.61 -11.90
CA ILE A 391 16.99 -14.45 -12.14
C ILE A 391 15.54 -14.74 -11.78
N SER A 392 14.78 -13.66 -11.50
CA SER A 392 13.32 -13.61 -11.54
C SER A 392 12.91 -12.62 -12.61
N LEU A 393 12.09 -13.06 -13.57
CA LEU A 393 11.66 -12.27 -14.75
C LEU A 393 10.17 -12.03 -14.68
N HIS A 394 9.78 -10.76 -14.66
CA HIS A 394 8.41 -10.26 -14.68
C HIS A 394 8.15 -9.55 -15.99
N GLY A 395 6.99 -9.75 -16.59
CA GLY A 395 6.63 -9.16 -17.89
C GLY A 395 5.31 -8.41 -17.83
N PHE A 396 5.27 -7.26 -18.53
CA PHE A 396 4.08 -6.42 -18.67
C PHE A 396 3.97 -5.93 -20.10
N TRP A 397 2.75 -5.69 -20.57
CA TRP A 397 2.57 -5.24 -21.93
C TRP A 397 1.40 -4.28 -22.11
N GLU A 398 1.54 -3.46 -23.13
CA GLU A 398 0.48 -2.70 -23.79
C GLU A 398 0.70 -2.75 -25.31
N PRO A 399 -0.25 -2.30 -26.16
CA PRO A 399 -0.15 -2.49 -27.63
C PRO A 399 1.12 -1.98 -28.28
N ASN A 400 1.83 -1.02 -27.68
CA ASN A 400 3.04 -0.42 -28.24
C ASN A 400 4.30 -0.63 -27.42
N GLU A 401 4.21 -1.25 -26.24
CA GLU A 401 5.33 -1.40 -25.32
C GLU A 401 5.29 -2.75 -24.59
N LEU A 402 6.44 -3.41 -24.53
CA LEU A 402 6.71 -4.48 -23.57
C LEU A 402 7.65 -3.94 -22.50
N LEU A 403 7.34 -4.24 -21.27
CA LEU A 403 8.14 -3.91 -20.09
C LEU A 403 8.52 -5.19 -19.37
N PHE A 404 9.81 -5.33 -19.03
CA PHE A 404 10.29 -6.43 -18.21
C PHE A 404 11.08 -5.89 -17.04
N TYR A 405 10.89 -6.52 -15.87
CA TYR A 405 11.79 -6.42 -14.74
C TYR A 405 12.48 -7.75 -14.55
N ILE A 406 13.80 -7.72 -14.42
CA ILE A 406 14.66 -8.90 -14.23
C ILE A 406 15.45 -8.65 -12.96
N ALA A 407 15.18 -9.40 -11.89
CA ALA A 407 15.90 -9.30 -10.64
C ALA A 407 16.97 -10.41 -10.54
N ALA A 408 18.18 -10.05 -10.11
CA ALA A 408 19.25 -11.00 -9.88
C ALA A 408 19.07 -11.66 -8.49
N THR A 409 18.57 -12.90 -8.48
CA THR A 409 18.26 -13.68 -7.25
C THR A 409 19.39 -14.63 -6.83
N GLY A 410 20.40 -14.83 -7.69
CA GLY A 410 21.53 -15.70 -7.38
C GLY A 410 22.49 -15.10 -6.34
N GLU A 411 23.10 -15.93 -5.47
CA GLU A 411 24.10 -15.47 -4.48
C GLU A 411 25.32 -14.79 -5.10
N ASP A 412 25.69 -15.15 -6.33
CA ASP A 412 26.80 -14.56 -7.11
C ASP A 412 26.31 -13.56 -8.19
N GLY A 413 25.04 -13.11 -8.10
CA GLY A 413 24.39 -12.32 -9.14
C GLY A 413 23.82 -13.16 -10.28
N ALA A 414 23.68 -12.57 -11.47
CA ALA A 414 23.18 -13.22 -12.66
C ALA A 414 24.15 -13.05 -13.84
N ASP A 415 24.45 -14.14 -14.56
CA ASP A 415 25.20 -14.16 -15.83
C ASP A 415 24.50 -15.19 -16.74
N THR A 416 23.45 -14.74 -17.44
CA THR A 416 22.58 -15.59 -18.27
C THR A 416 22.08 -14.85 -19.51
N GLU A 417 21.32 -15.53 -20.36
CA GLU A 417 20.68 -14.96 -21.55
C GLU A 417 19.17 -15.15 -21.46
N VAL A 418 18.41 -14.09 -21.80
CA VAL A 418 16.95 -14.14 -21.93
C VAL A 418 16.58 -14.02 -23.40
N ASP A 419 15.92 -15.03 -23.97
CA ASP A 419 15.46 -15.03 -25.36
C ASP A 419 13.98 -14.65 -25.45
N PHE A 420 13.71 -13.45 -25.93
CA PHE A 420 12.36 -12.93 -26.17
C PHE A 420 11.76 -13.36 -27.52
N SER A 421 12.39 -14.25 -28.30
CA SER A 421 11.88 -14.68 -29.61
C SER A 421 10.50 -15.33 -29.57
N GLY A 422 10.09 -15.86 -28.42
CA GLY A 422 8.72 -16.33 -28.18
C GLY A 422 7.69 -15.21 -28.15
N LEU A 423 8.08 -14.00 -27.75
CA LEU A 423 7.20 -12.84 -27.63
C LEU A 423 7.33 -11.90 -28.85
N VAL A 424 8.55 -11.66 -29.33
CA VAL A 424 8.80 -10.69 -30.40
C VAL A 424 9.69 -11.26 -31.52
N THR A 425 9.46 -10.83 -32.77
CA THR A 425 10.35 -11.07 -33.91
C THR A 425 11.30 -9.90 -34.18
N ASP A 426 10.98 -8.72 -33.64
CA ASP A 426 11.77 -7.50 -33.64
C ASP A 426 11.46 -6.73 -32.36
N ALA A 427 12.47 -6.43 -31.55
CA ALA A 427 12.31 -5.73 -30.27
C ALA A 427 12.02 -4.21 -30.43
N GLY A 428 12.15 -3.67 -31.66
CA GLY A 428 11.95 -2.24 -31.89
C GLY A 428 13.02 -1.35 -31.25
N ARG A 429 12.58 -0.23 -30.66
CA ARG A 429 13.47 0.61 -29.86
C ARG A 429 13.52 0.07 -28.43
N VAL A 430 14.71 -0.20 -27.92
CA VAL A 430 14.89 -0.75 -26.57
C VAL A 430 15.58 0.27 -25.69
N GLU A 431 15.13 0.36 -24.46
CA GLU A 431 15.77 1.08 -23.35
C GLU A 431 16.03 0.08 -22.22
N ILE A 432 17.20 0.20 -21.57
CA ILE A 432 17.61 -0.66 -20.47
C ILE A 432 18.14 0.23 -19.35
N SER A 433 17.63 0.04 -18.15
CA SER A 433 18.14 0.67 -16.93
C SER A 433 18.37 -0.40 -15.86
N VAL A 434 19.39 -0.24 -15.03
CA VAL A 434 19.69 -1.15 -13.92
C VAL A 434 19.66 -0.39 -12.61
N LEU A 435 18.83 -0.85 -11.68
CA LEU A 435 18.81 -0.40 -10.30
C LEU A 435 19.80 -1.22 -9.48
N GLY A 436 20.75 -0.54 -8.88
CA GLY A 436 21.74 -1.07 -7.97
C GLY A 436 21.96 -0.13 -6.79
N VAL A 437 23.04 -0.31 -6.08
CA VAL A 437 23.51 0.58 -5.00
C VAL A 437 24.92 1.09 -5.30
N ALA A 438 25.32 2.19 -4.66
CA ALA A 438 26.65 2.75 -4.82
C ALA A 438 27.75 1.72 -4.50
N ASP A 439 28.90 1.81 -5.23
CA ASP A 439 30.04 0.90 -5.09
C ASP A 439 30.46 0.66 -3.63
N GLY A 440 30.30 -0.60 -3.19
CA GLY A 440 30.68 -1.05 -1.84
C GLY A 440 29.66 -0.76 -0.75
N ALA A 441 28.49 -0.22 -1.10
CA ALA A 441 27.34 -0.15 -0.19
C ALA A 441 26.71 -1.53 0.03
N PRO A 442 26.09 -1.79 1.19
CA PRO A 442 25.37 -3.03 1.44
C PRO A 442 24.10 -3.12 0.57
N ILE A 443 23.95 -4.19 -0.19
CA ILE A 443 22.81 -4.39 -1.12
C ILE A 443 21.47 -4.56 -0.40
N GLY A 444 21.47 -5.10 0.81
CA GLY A 444 20.28 -5.41 1.61
C GLY A 444 19.94 -4.34 2.66
N ASN A 445 20.37 -3.10 2.48
CA ASN A 445 20.15 -2.04 3.45
C ASN A 445 19.45 -0.84 2.82
N SER A 446 18.35 -0.39 3.44
CA SER A 446 17.60 0.78 3.01
C SER A 446 18.39 2.11 3.11
N SER A 447 19.44 2.16 3.92
CA SER A 447 20.32 3.35 3.99
C SER A 447 21.37 3.40 2.89
N SER A 448 21.42 2.45 1.96
CA SER A 448 22.30 2.48 0.81
C SER A 448 21.70 3.38 -0.27
N ASP A 449 22.54 4.27 -0.82
CA ASP A 449 22.13 5.16 -1.92
C ASP A 449 21.72 4.31 -3.13
N ALA A 450 20.51 4.52 -3.64
CA ALA A 450 20.07 3.90 -4.86
C ALA A 450 20.81 4.49 -6.06
N VAL A 451 21.17 3.64 -7.01
CA VAL A 451 21.81 4.04 -8.27
C VAL A 451 21.04 3.41 -9.43
N VAL A 452 20.51 4.25 -10.30
CA VAL A 452 19.87 3.79 -11.55
C VAL A 452 20.79 4.19 -12.71
N GLU A 453 21.26 3.21 -13.47
CA GLU A 453 22.15 3.42 -14.60
C GLU A 453 21.48 3.01 -15.91
N ASP A 454 21.45 3.95 -16.89
CA ASP A 454 21.04 3.65 -18.25
C ASP A 454 22.15 2.91 -18.98
N ILE A 455 21.79 1.81 -19.63
CA ILE A 455 22.74 0.95 -20.33
C ILE A 455 22.48 1.01 -21.84
N ASP A 456 23.55 1.08 -22.64
CA ASP A 456 23.43 1.03 -24.11
C ASP A 456 22.93 -0.37 -24.54
N PRO A 457 21.69 -0.50 -25.04
CA PRO A 457 21.13 -1.79 -25.44
C PRO A 457 21.99 -2.54 -26.48
N ALA A 458 22.74 -1.82 -27.31
CA ALA A 458 23.60 -2.42 -28.33
C ALA A 458 24.75 -3.28 -27.74
N LEU A 459 25.02 -3.16 -26.45
CA LEU A 459 26.04 -3.95 -25.78
C LEU A 459 25.50 -5.27 -25.21
N PHE A 460 24.18 -5.34 -24.98
CA PHE A 460 23.55 -6.46 -24.26
C PHE A 460 22.49 -7.18 -25.09
N LEU A 461 21.93 -6.56 -26.14
CA LEU A 461 20.89 -7.16 -26.98
C LEU A 461 21.42 -7.54 -28.36
N ASP A 462 21.32 -8.85 -28.72
CA ASP A 462 21.59 -9.38 -30.05
C ASP A 462 20.30 -9.97 -30.67
N GLY A 463 19.65 -9.19 -31.53
CA GLY A 463 18.33 -9.53 -32.06
C GLY A 463 17.24 -9.48 -30.99
N THR A 464 16.76 -10.64 -30.55
CA THR A 464 15.77 -10.79 -29.47
C THR A 464 16.36 -11.43 -28.20
N THR A 465 17.68 -11.66 -28.19
CA THR A 465 18.36 -12.27 -27.04
C THR A 465 19.07 -11.20 -26.22
N LEU A 466 18.74 -11.10 -24.96
CA LEU A 466 19.34 -10.19 -23.98
C LEU A 466 20.37 -10.93 -23.14
N SER A 467 21.60 -10.44 -23.10
CA SER A 467 22.61 -10.90 -22.14
C SER A 467 22.40 -10.17 -20.80
N VAL A 468 22.10 -10.89 -19.75
CA VAL A 468 21.88 -10.39 -18.39
C VAL A 468 23.15 -10.60 -17.58
N GLN A 469 23.79 -9.49 -17.18
CA GLN A 469 24.96 -9.48 -16.32
C GLN A 469 24.71 -8.48 -15.20
N MET A 470 24.42 -8.97 -14.01
CA MET A 470 24.04 -8.17 -12.84
C MET A 470 24.69 -8.72 -11.57
N ASP A 471 25.01 -7.83 -10.65
CA ASP A 471 25.38 -8.20 -9.29
C ASP A 471 24.14 -8.66 -8.49
N GLN A 472 24.36 -9.33 -7.36
CA GLN A 472 23.29 -9.85 -6.51
C GLN A 472 22.31 -8.73 -6.11
N GLY A 473 21.02 -8.99 -6.26
CA GLY A 473 19.93 -8.10 -5.87
C GLY A 473 19.63 -6.96 -6.85
N GLU A 474 20.50 -6.71 -7.84
CA GLU A 474 20.21 -5.71 -8.87
C GLU A 474 18.94 -6.05 -9.66
N VAL A 475 18.23 -5.01 -10.11
CA VAL A 475 17.02 -5.13 -10.91
C VAL A 475 17.21 -4.39 -12.24
N MET A 476 17.12 -5.13 -13.34
CA MET A 476 17.16 -4.56 -14.70
C MET A 476 15.73 -4.31 -15.18
N GLN A 477 15.45 -3.10 -15.64
CA GLN A 477 14.25 -2.75 -16.39
C GLN A 477 14.57 -2.75 -17.87
N VAL A 478 13.76 -3.43 -18.69
CA VAL A 478 13.87 -3.48 -20.15
C VAL A 478 12.56 -3.02 -20.76
N ARG A 479 12.59 -1.95 -21.55
CA ARG A 479 11.42 -1.40 -22.25
C ARG A 479 11.60 -1.55 -23.77
N MET A 480 10.66 -2.21 -24.45
CA MET A 480 10.68 -2.44 -25.90
C MET A 480 9.52 -1.70 -26.54
N PHE A 481 9.80 -0.66 -27.31
CA PHE A 481 8.80 0.21 -27.94
C PHE A 481 8.64 -0.09 -29.43
N GLY A 482 7.40 -0.19 -29.90
CA GLY A 482 7.09 -0.43 -31.30
C GLY A 482 7.63 -1.77 -31.79
N PHE A 483 7.63 -2.75 -30.92
CA PHE A 483 8.05 -4.12 -31.20
C PHE A 483 7.17 -4.79 -32.27
N THR A 484 7.67 -5.86 -32.89
CA THR A 484 6.87 -6.72 -33.78
C THR A 484 6.59 -8.03 -33.04
N PRO A 485 5.35 -8.34 -32.68
CA PRO A 485 5.02 -9.56 -31.94
C PRO A 485 5.34 -10.80 -32.78
N SER A 486 5.69 -11.90 -32.10
CA SER A 486 5.71 -13.22 -32.67
C SER A 486 4.29 -13.69 -33.02
N GLN A 487 4.16 -14.74 -33.85
CA GLN A 487 2.83 -15.27 -34.15
C GLN A 487 2.16 -15.84 -32.90
N ASP A 488 2.92 -16.52 -32.05
CA ASP A 488 2.41 -17.14 -30.83
C ASP A 488 1.91 -16.05 -29.86
N PHE A 489 2.66 -14.97 -29.68
CA PHE A 489 2.23 -13.85 -28.85
C PHE A 489 1.05 -13.10 -29.46
N GLN A 490 1.04 -12.90 -30.80
CA GLN A 490 -0.11 -12.29 -31.47
C GLN A 490 -1.40 -13.09 -31.29
N ASP A 491 -1.31 -14.41 -31.26
CA ASP A 491 -2.47 -15.28 -31.04
C ASP A 491 -2.99 -15.11 -29.60
N VAL A 492 -2.10 -15.03 -28.60
CA VAL A 492 -2.47 -14.78 -27.19
C VAL A 492 -3.17 -13.44 -27.01
N ILE A 493 -2.57 -12.34 -27.46
CA ILE A 493 -3.15 -10.99 -27.28
C ILE A 493 -4.41 -10.76 -28.13
N SER A 494 -4.63 -11.55 -29.21
CA SER A 494 -5.84 -11.46 -30.03
C SER A 494 -7.02 -12.23 -29.42
N ASP A 495 -6.76 -13.30 -28.65
CA ASP A 495 -7.80 -14.07 -27.99
C ASP A 495 -8.33 -13.38 -26.71
N GLU A 496 -7.52 -12.50 -26.11
CA GLU A 496 -7.85 -11.78 -24.86
C GLU A 496 -8.24 -10.31 -25.10
N ALA A 497 -8.16 -9.80 -26.31
CA ALA A 497 -8.66 -8.47 -26.62
C ALA A 497 -10.19 -8.41 -26.38
N PRO A 498 -10.70 -7.57 -25.46
CA PRO A 498 -12.13 -7.39 -25.33
C PRO A 498 -12.73 -6.94 -26.66
N ASP A 499 -13.90 -7.46 -27.00
CA ASP A 499 -14.70 -7.09 -28.17
C ASP A 499 -14.73 -5.57 -28.35
N ALA A 500 -14.08 -5.09 -29.38
CA ALA A 500 -14.15 -3.73 -29.91
C ALA A 500 -12.89 -2.84 -29.79
N LEU A 501 -11.92 -3.10 -30.64
CA LEU A 501 -11.39 -1.94 -31.37
C LEU A 501 -12.37 -1.66 -32.52
N PRO A 502 -12.94 -0.45 -32.64
CA PRO A 502 -13.72 -0.11 -33.84
C PRO A 502 -12.79 -0.25 -35.04
N ASP A 503 -13.30 -0.94 -36.08
CA ASP A 503 -12.66 -1.01 -37.39
C ASP A 503 -12.08 0.38 -37.71
N PRO A 504 -10.81 0.51 -38.10
CA PRO A 504 -10.29 1.78 -38.55
C PRO A 504 -11.13 2.23 -39.71
N MET A 505 -12.00 3.22 -39.51
CA MET A 505 -12.67 3.91 -40.60
C MET A 505 -11.56 4.54 -41.43
N ILE A 506 -11.19 3.89 -42.52
CA ILE A 506 -10.42 4.49 -43.59
C ILE A 506 -11.38 5.47 -44.28
N ASP A 507 -11.46 6.68 -43.73
CA ASP A 507 -12.07 7.78 -44.42
C ASP A 507 -11.15 8.14 -45.58
N ASP A 508 -11.68 7.83 -46.76
CA ASP A 508 -11.13 8.17 -48.07
C ASP A 508 -11.06 9.72 -48.21
N PHE A 509 -9.96 10.32 -47.75
CA PHE A 509 -9.69 11.73 -47.95
C PHE A 509 -9.25 11.97 -49.42
N THR A 510 -10.21 11.90 -50.32
CA THR A 510 -10.06 12.55 -51.63
C THR A 510 -10.75 13.91 -51.60
N ASP A 511 -9.88 14.93 -51.62
CA ASP A 511 -10.07 16.23 -52.27
C ASP A 511 -11.16 17.18 -51.71
N GLN A 512 -10.76 18.15 -50.88
CA GLN A 512 -11.29 19.52 -51.00
C GLN A 512 -10.23 20.55 -50.58
N THR A 513 -9.57 21.11 -51.56
CA THR A 513 -8.82 22.35 -51.48
C THR A 513 -9.80 23.54 -51.39
N ALA A 514 -9.94 24.17 -50.23
CA ALA A 514 -10.48 25.52 -50.11
C ALA A 514 -9.42 26.42 -49.43
N PRO A 515 -9.20 27.64 -49.93
CA PRO A 515 -8.16 28.51 -49.38
C PRO A 515 -8.58 29.13 -48.05
N VAL A 516 -7.69 29.04 -47.05
CA VAL A 516 -7.84 29.70 -45.77
C VAL A 516 -7.49 31.17 -45.91
N GLU A 517 -8.48 32.04 -45.71
CA GLU A 517 -8.35 33.49 -45.63
C GLU A 517 -7.77 33.87 -44.24
N THR A 518 -6.52 34.38 -44.23
CA THR A 518 -5.85 34.83 -43.00
C THR A 518 -6.34 36.25 -42.64
N ALA A 519 -7.01 36.35 -41.50
CA ALA A 519 -7.32 37.66 -40.86
C ALA A 519 -6.05 38.17 -40.12
N PRO A 520 -5.80 39.50 -40.14
CA PRO A 520 -4.64 40.09 -39.48
C PRO A 520 -4.80 40.16 -37.96
N VAL A 521 -3.76 39.74 -37.22
CA VAL A 521 -3.66 39.87 -35.76
C VAL A 521 -3.24 41.29 -35.45
N GLU A 522 -4.10 42.01 -34.73
CA GLU A 522 -3.85 43.36 -34.21
C GLU A 522 -3.08 43.25 -32.87
N THR A 523 -1.80 43.65 -32.84
CA THR A 523 -0.98 43.70 -31.63
C THR A 523 -1.25 44.98 -30.86
N ALA A 524 -1.76 44.86 -29.63
CA ALA A 524 -1.83 45.94 -28.67
C ALA A 524 -0.49 46.17 -27.96
N PRO A 525 -0.09 47.41 -27.67
CA PRO A 525 1.19 47.67 -27.00
C PRO A 525 1.11 47.41 -25.48
N VAL A 526 2.13 46.72 -24.97
CA VAL A 526 2.32 46.49 -23.53
C VAL A 526 2.97 47.74 -22.93
N GLU A 527 2.32 48.34 -21.94
CA GLU A 527 2.81 49.48 -21.16
C GLU A 527 3.63 48.96 -19.97
N GLU A 528 4.94 49.23 -19.96
CA GLU A 528 5.85 48.90 -18.86
C GLU A 528 5.58 49.81 -17.65
N ALA A 529 5.29 49.24 -16.48
CA ALA A 529 5.25 49.92 -15.20
C ALA A 529 6.66 49.96 -14.55
N PRO A 530 7.04 51.02 -13.88
CA PRO A 530 8.39 51.19 -13.30
C PRO A 530 8.53 50.39 -11.99
N VAL A 531 9.62 49.66 -11.88
CA VAL A 531 10.08 48.94 -10.67
C VAL A 531 10.71 49.92 -9.70
N GLU A 532 10.12 50.12 -8.54
CA GLU A 532 10.74 50.82 -7.40
C GLU A 532 11.63 49.85 -6.62
N THR A 533 12.93 50.11 -6.62
CA THR A 533 13.93 49.40 -5.79
C THR A 533 14.09 50.08 -4.45
N THR A 534 13.70 49.44 -3.35
CA THR A 534 14.13 49.80 -1.99
C THR A 534 15.33 48.97 -1.57
N PRO A 535 16.34 49.55 -0.93
CA PRO A 535 17.51 48.82 -0.48
C PRO A 535 17.22 48.10 0.85
N VAL A 536 17.57 46.80 0.93
CA VAL A 536 17.56 46.02 2.16
C VAL A 536 18.88 46.20 2.88
N GLU A 537 18.82 46.66 4.11
CA GLU A 537 19.94 46.82 5.03
C GLU A 537 20.33 45.45 5.62
N ALA A 538 21.57 45.03 5.46
CA ALA A 538 22.10 43.78 5.98
C ALA A 538 22.26 43.83 7.51
N ALA A 539 21.58 42.93 8.22
CA ALA A 539 21.84 42.69 9.64
C ALA A 539 22.97 41.65 9.80
N VAL A 540 23.98 42.02 10.54
CA VAL A 540 25.12 41.18 10.93
C VAL A 540 24.67 40.32 12.12
N VAL A 541 24.72 39.00 11.98
CA VAL A 541 24.53 38.04 13.11
C VAL A 541 25.91 37.60 13.57
N GLU A 542 26.19 37.80 14.87
CA GLU A 542 27.43 37.39 15.56
C GLU A 542 27.39 35.88 15.86
N ASP A 543 28.48 35.20 15.54
CA ASP A 543 28.76 33.80 15.85
C ASP A 543 28.82 33.55 17.36
N ALA A 544 28.07 32.53 17.84
CA ALA A 544 28.27 31.92 19.15
C ALA A 544 28.92 30.53 18.99
N PRO A 545 29.88 30.17 19.86
CA PRO A 545 30.66 28.93 19.71
C PRO A 545 29.86 27.69 20.16
N VAL A 546 29.93 26.65 19.33
CA VAL A 546 29.38 25.29 19.61
C VAL A 546 30.39 24.56 20.51
N GLU A 547 29.98 24.11 21.69
CA GLU A 547 30.74 23.20 22.54
C GLU A 547 30.48 21.75 22.12
N ASP A 548 31.57 21.02 21.84
CA ASP A 548 31.62 19.59 21.58
C ASP A 548 31.13 18.78 22.80
N ALA A 549 30.01 18.05 22.69
CA ALA A 549 29.59 17.03 23.65
C ALA A 549 29.94 15.65 23.10
N LEU A 550 30.85 14.97 23.78
CA LEU A 550 31.22 13.56 23.57
C LEU A 550 30.03 12.65 23.93
N ILE A 551 29.55 11.88 22.97
CA ILE A 551 28.54 10.80 23.20
C ILE A 551 29.32 9.53 23.56
N GLU A 552 29.11 9.04 24.77
CA GLU A 552 29.59 7.75 25.27
C GLU A 552 28.64 6.64 24.82
N ALA A 553 29.16 5.64 24.12
CA ALA A 553 28.38 4.51 23.61
C ALA A 553 27.82 3.64 24.75
N ALA A 554 26.52 3.28 24.69
CA ALA A 554 25.87 2.34 25.57
C ALA A 554 26.19 0.87 25.15
N PRO A 555 26.21 -0.08 26.08
CA PRO A 555 26.56 -1.46 25.79
C PRO A 555 25.42 -2.26 25.15
N GLU A 556 25.78 -3.10 24.18
CA GLU A 556 24.89 -4.03 23.48
C GLU A 556 24.16 -5.01 24.44
N PRO A 557 22.88 -5.33 24.22
CA PRO A 557 22.21 -6.43 24.93
C PRO A 557 22.57 -7.78 24.32
N ALA A 558 22.79 -8.77 25.19
CA ALA A 558 23.18 -10.12 24.87
C ALA A 558 22.09 -10.88 24.09
N GLY A 559 22.49 -11.55 23.00
CA GLY A 559 21.61 -12.36 22.16
C GLY A 559 20.96 -13.54 22.90
N ILE A 560 19.71 -13.79 22.55
CA ILE A 560 18.95 -14.99 22.93
C ILE A 560 18.73 -15.82 21.67
N ASP A 561 19.26 -17.04 21.67
CA ASP A 561 19.06 -18.05 20.62
C ASP A 561 17.64 -18.65 20.72
N PHE A 562 16.85 -18.56 19.64
CA PHE A 562 15.56 -19.26 19.52
C PHE A 562 15.64 -20.38 18.47
N PRO A 563 15.05 -21.55 18.73
CA PRO A 563 15.05 -22.66 17.79
C PRO A 563 14.03 -22.46 16.67
N THR A 564 14.46 -22.83 15.46
CA THR A 564 13.64 -22.86 14.24
C THR A 564 12.40 -23.75 14.43
N LEU A 565 11.20 -23.17 14.36
CA LEU A 565 9.93 -23.90 14.36
C LEU A 565 9.41 -24.02 12.92
N ALA A 566 9.06 -25.23 12.53
CA ALA A 566 8.42 -25.52 11.26
C ALA A 566 7.02 -24.92 11.20
N ALA A 567 6.72 -24.21 10.11
CA ALA A 567 5.48 -23.51 9.87
C ALA A 567 4.25 -24.42 9.96
N THR A 568 3.25 -23.98 10.73
CA THR A 568 1.86 -24.46 10.62
C THR A 568 1.02 -23.24 10.24
N SER A 569 0.07 -23.43 9.32
CA SER A 569 -0.74 -22.37 8.69
C SER A 569 -1.43 -21.36 9.62
N GLY A 570 -1.59 -21.66 10.90
CA GLY A 570 -2.14 -20.73 11.89
C GLY A 570 -1.13 -19.74 12.50
N VAL A 571 0.16 -19.87 12.16
CA VAL A 571 1.22 -18.95 12.63
C VAL A 571 1.43 -17.80 11.63
N GLU A 572 1.09 -18.02 10.37
CA GLU A 572 1.31 -17.07 9.27
C GLU A 572 0.43 -15.81 9.43
N GLU A 573 -0.84 -15.99 9.77
CA GLU A 573 -1.79 -14.88 9.98
C GLU A 573 -1.35 -13.93 11.12
N THR A 574 -0.93 -14.48 12.25
CA THR A 574 -0.54 -13.69 13.43
C THR A 574 0.70 -12.84 13.18
N LEU A 575 1.65 -13.35 12.39
CA LEU A 575 2.92 -12.69 12.15
C LEU A 575 2.82 -11.47 11.22
N ALA A 576 1.89 -11.49 10.25
CA ALA A 576 1.72 -10.38 9.32
C ALA A 576 1.27 -9.08 10.02
N PHE A 577 0.37 -9.19 11.01
CA PHE A 577 -0.17 -8.03 11.73
C PHE A 577 0.74 -7.50 12.84
N GLU A 578 1.49 -8.39 13.50
CA GLU A 578 2.48 -7.93 14.50
C GLU A 578 3.52 -7.02 13.84
N ASP A 579 3.87 -7.31 12.58
CA ASP A 579 4.84 -6.48 11.86
C ASP A 579 4.28 -5.15 11.40
N ALA A 580 3.04 -5.10 10.91
CA ALA A 580 2.37 -3.85 10.56
C ALA A 580 2.26 -2.94 11.80
N ARG A 581 1.83 -3.49 12.93
CA ARG A 581 1.71 -2.75 14.19
C ARG A 581 3.07 -2.30 14.74
N ALA A 582 4.12 -3.12 14.60
CA ALA A 582 5.45 -2.73 15.04
C ALA A 582 6.01 -1.58 14.20
N ALA A 583 5.64 -1.48 12.92
CA ALA A 583 5.98 -0.34 12.08
C ALA A 583 5.24 0.93 12.54
N GLU A 584 3.97 0.83 12.96
CA GLU A 584 3.21 1.95 13.52
C GLU A 584 3.70 2.36 14.93
N ASP A 585 3.97 1.39 15.82
CA ASP A 585 4.39 1.66 17.20
C ASP A 585 5.86 2.10 17.32
N SER A 586 6.73 1.82 16.33
CA SER A 586 8.13 2.31 16.35
C SER A 586 8.22 3.84 16.28
N ASP A 587 7.09 4.47 15.95
CA ASP A 587 6.96 5.92 15.84
C ASP A 587 6.72 6.65 17.17
N THR A 588 6.51 5.96 18.29
CA THR A 588 6.08 6.62 19.53
C THR A 588 7.19 6.98 20.49
N ASP A 589 8.49 6.71 20.21
CA ASP A 589 9.55 6.87 21.23
C ASP A 589 10.79 7.68 20.77
N GLU A 590 10.61 8.97 20.48
CA GLU A 590 11.65 9.97 20.64
C GLU A 590 11.11 11.25 21.28
N GLY A 591 10.77 11.17 22.55
CA GLY A 591 10.41 12.33 23.36
C GLY A 591 10.98 12.19 24.76
N ASP A 592 12.12 12.82 24.94
CA ASP A 592 12.84 13.17 26.17
C ASP A 592 12.28 12.66 27.50
N ASP A 593 13.11 11.83 28.10
CA ASP A 593 13.04 11.34 29.44
C ASP A 593 13.61 12.35 30.45
N ASP A 594 12.91 12.67 31.49
CA ASP A 594 13.45 12.72 32.85
C ASP A 594 12.34 12.86 33.90
N SER A 595 11.94 11.79 34.55
CA SER A 595 11.76 11.77 36.01
C SER A 595 11.25 10.41 36.47
N GLY A 596 11.98 9.85 37.40
CA GLY A 596 11.74 8.56 38.02
C GLY A 596 10.46 8.45 38.88
N GLY A 597 9.90 7.25 38.88
CA GLY A 597 8.81 6.86 39.77
C GLY A 597 8.55 5.36 39.76
N VAL A 598 9.06 4.73 40.72
CA VAL A 598 9.06 3.33 41.19
C VAL A 598 7.72 2.61 41.08
N ALA A 599 7.80 1.34 40.60
CA ALA A 599 7.02 0.15 40.92
C ALA A 599 5.59 -0.02 40.38
N ASP A 600 5.35 -1.00 39.50
CA ASP A 600 4.85 -2.28 40.01
C ASP A 600 5.13 -3.44 39.05
N LEU A 601 5.86 -4.38 39.62
CA LEU A 601 6.26 -5.64 38.99
C LEU A 601 5.07 -6.60 39.10
N MET A 602 4.36 -6.89 37.99
CA MET A 602 3.54 -8.08 37.93
C MET A 602 4.12 -9.05 36.90
N MET A 603 4.60 -10.14 37.44
CA MET A 603 5.09 -11.36 36.79
C MET A 603 4.04 -11.91 35.83
N PHE A 604 4.44 -12.10 34.57
CA PHE A 604 3.94 -13.22 33.78
C PHE A 604 5.04 -14.23 33.58
N LEU A 605 4.89 -15.39 34.22
CA LEU A 605 5.68 -16.57 34.02
C LEU A 605 5.19 -17.30 32.76
N PRO A 606 6.06 -17.69 31.84
CA PRO A 606 5.67 -18.60 30.75
C PRO A 606 5.57 -20.02 31.29
N PHE A 607 4.49 -20.70 30.96
CA PHE A 607 4.33 -22.14 31.15
C PHE A 607 5.22 -22.87 30.14
N LEU A 608 6.38 -23.28 30.61
CA LEU A 608 7.17 -24.34 29.99
C LEU A 608 6.84 -25.64 30.72
N GLY A 609 6.23 -26.59 30.02
CA GLY A 609 6.04 -27.91 30.59
C GLY A 609 5.53 -28.94 29.60
N ILE A 610 6.43 -29.82 29.23
CA ILE A 610 6.19 -31.20 28.83
C ILE A 610 5.89 -31.50 27.35
N LEU A 611 6.94 -31.83 26.62
CA LEU A 611 6.86 -32.90 25.65
C LEU A 611 8.15 -33.76 25.72
N ALA A 612 8.11 -34.80 26.51
CA ALA A 612 9.01 -35.95 26.38
C ALA A 612 8.15 -37.20 26.37
N MET A 613 8.48 -38.11 25.44
CA MET A 613 8.00 -39.48 25.22
C MET A 613 6.83 -39.62 24.23
N PHE A 614 7.10 -40.01 22.99
CA PHE A 614 7.13 -41.43 22.55
C PHE A 614 7.65 -41.52 21.11
N MET A 615 8.71 -42.31 20.93
CA MET A 615 9.21 -43.05 19.80
C MET A 615 8.78 -42.68 18.39
#